data_eb5ed49b1ca410d606f10e835aec3679
#
_entry.id   eb5ed49b1ca410d606f10e835aec3679
#
_cell.length_a   1.000
_cell.length_b   1.000
_cell.length_c   1.000
_cell.angle_alpha   90.00
_cell.angle_beta   90.00
_cell.angle_gamma   90.00
#
_symmetry.space_group_name_H-M   'P 1'
#
loop_
_entity.id
_entity.type
_entity.pdbx_description
1 polymer ?
#
loop_
_entity_poly.entity_id
_entity_poly.type
_entity_poly.pdbx_seq_one_letter_code
_entity_poly.pdbx_strand_id
1 'polypeptide(L)'
;ALADEITDPVSISYADIDGFPQSTVQGHGGKLIIGRLENKEILCMQGRFHLYEGHKPQVINTVIKAFQLLGIKNLIVTNAAGSLNPEFAPGSLMLIKDHINFSGTNPLIGPNDDRYGPRFPGMADAYTAEWRHKIKELAAERNIPLNEGVYLWALGPCFETAAEIKMFRLLGSDAVGMSTVPEVICAAHSGMKVLGISVITNYGTGMNPVSYTHLRAHETPEHL
;
A
#
# COMPACT_ATOMS: atom_id res chain seq x y z
N ALA A 1 0.45 16.79 -4.29
CA ALA A 1 0.26 15.45 -3.68
C ALA A 1 -0.50 15.60 -2.35
N LEU A 2 -0.99 14.48 -1.76
CA LEU A 2 -1.67 14.55 -0.46
C LEU A 2 -0.81 15.26 0.61
N ALA A 3 0.50 15.10 0.53
CA ALA A 3 1.45 15.78 1.42
C ALA A 3 1.41 17.31 1.32
N ASP A 4 1.02 17.86 0.20
CA ASP A 4 0.96 19.32 -0.04
C ASP A 4 -0.29 19.95 0.59
N GLU A 5 -1.30 19.13 0.92
CA GLU A 5 -2.53 19.54 1.60
C GLU A 5 -2.38 19.59 3.15
N ILE A 6 -1.22 19.15 3.65
CA ILE A 6 -0.95 19.14 5.09
C ILE A 6 -0.65 20.56 5.56
N THR A 7 -1.41 21.04 6.54
CA THR A 7 -1.19 22.33 7.19
C THR A 7 -0.23 22.20 8.38
N ASP A 8 0.55 23.24 8.65
CA ASP A 8 1.56 23.31 9.69
C ASP A 8 2.56 22.13 9.65
N PRO A 9 3.13 21.80 8.46
CA PRO A 9 3.94 20.61 8.31
C PRO A 9 5.30 20.71 9.00
N VAL A 10 5.65 19.70 9.77
CA VAL A 10 7.02 19.44 10.25
C VAL A 10 7.55 18.25 9.48
N SER A 11 8.65 18.43 8.76
CA SER A 11 9.28 17.38 7.96
C SER A 11 10.55 16.88 8.64
N ILE A 12 10.70 15.56 8.72
CA ILE A 12 11.89 14.87 9.23
C ILE A 12 12.40 13.94 8.14
N SER A 13 13.65 14.13 7.69
CA SER A 13 14.25 13.21 6.74
C SER A 13 14.40 11.81 7.34
N TYR A 14 14.17 10.76 6.58
CA TYR A 14 14.46 9.39 7.03
C TYR A 14 15.93 9.23 7.43
N ALA A 15 16.83 9.97 6.78
CA ALA A 15 18.26 9.98 7.11
C ALA A 15 18.59 10.57 8.48
N ASP A 16 17.71 11.42 9.02
CA ASP A 16 17.87 12.06 10.32
C ASP A 16 17.29 11.23 11.48
N ILE A 17 16.64 10.08 11.16
CA ILE A 17 16.08 9.17 12.16
C ILE A 17 17.02 7.98 12.32
N ASP A 18 17.63 7.85 13.48
CA ASP A 18 18.58 6.77 13.74
C ASP A 18 17.95 5.38 13.55
N GLY A 19 18.61 4.55 12.75
CA GLY A 19 18.13 3.20 12.43
C GLY A 19 16.90 3.14 11.50
N PHE A 20 16.39 4.28 10.99
CA PHE A 20 15.26 4.27 10.07
C PHE A 20 15.72 3.85 8.65
N PRO A 21 14.95 3.04 7.92
CA PRO A 21 15.35 2.60 6.59
C PRO A 21 15.34 3.78 5.60
N GLN A 22 16.15 3.66 4.54
CA GLN A 22 16.20 4.64 3.46
C GLN A 22 15.43 4.12 2.25
N SER A 23 14.66 4.99 1.60
CA SER A 23 14.05 4.69 0.31
C SER A 23 15.02 5.09 -0.82
N THR A 24 15.19 4.21 -1.79
CA THR A 24 16.06 4.43 -2.95
C THR A 24 15.28 4.65 -4.24
N VAL A 25 13.96 4.55 -4.19
CA VAL A 25 13.09 4.70 -5.35
C VAL A 25 13.00 6.18 -5.75
N GLN A 26 13.24 6.46 -7.02
CA GLN A 26 13.09 7.81 -7.57
C GLN A 26 11.65 8.31 -7.40
N GLY A 27 11.48 9.56 -6.97
CA GLY A 27 10.16 10.15 -6.68
C GLY A 27 9.69 9.97 -5.22
N HIS A 28 10.39 9.15 -4.42
CA HIS A 28 10.14 9.07 -2.99
C HIS A 28 10.90 10.17 -2.25
N GLY A 29 10.18 11.05 -1.55
CA GLY A 29 10.78 12.19 -0.84
C GLY A 29 11.63 11.83 0.37
N GLY A 30 11.54 10.57 0.86
CA GLY A 30 12.34 10.05 1.98
C GLY A 30 12.11 10.82 3.28
N LYS A 31 10.87 11.23 3.57
CA LYS A 31 10.54 12.07 4.73
C LYS A 31 9.32 11.57 5.47
N LEU A 32 9.30 11.77 6.78
CA LEU A 32 8.09 11.82 7.58
C LEU A 32 7.59 13.27 7.63
N ILE A 33 6.30 13.45 7.37
CA ILE A 33 5.65 14.77 7.47
C ILE A 33 4.57 14.64 8.55
N ILE A 34 4.69 15.45 9.59
CA ILE A 34 3.74 15.53 10.69
C ILE A 34 3.01 16.85 10.56
N GLY A 35 1.69 16.86 10.63
CA GLY A 35 0.90 18.07 10.52
C GLY A 35 -0.59 17.76 10.58
N ARG A 36 -1.40 18.62 10.01
CA ARG A 36 -2.87 18.49 10.07
C ARG A 36 -3.45 18.39 8.67
N LEU A 37 -4.38 17.46 8.49
CA LEU A 37 -5.21 17.34 7.30
C LEU A 37 -6.67 17.35 7.76
N GLU A 38 -7.49 18.27 7.23
CA GLU A 38 -8.89 18.42 7.64
C GLU A 38 -9.06 18.43 9.19
N ASN A 39 -8.23 19.19 9.89
CA ASN A 39 -8.17 19.29 11.34
C ASN A 39 -7.83 18.00 12.11
N LYS A 40 -7.36 16.95 11.44
CA LYS A 40 -6.83 15.74 12.07
C LYS A 40 -5.31 15.76 12.05
N GLU A 41 -4.71 15.40 13.18
CA GLU A 41 -3.27 15.17 13.24
C GLU A 41 -2.93 13.92 12.45
N ILE A 42 -1.96 14.03 11.57
CA ILE A 42 -1.49 12.92 10.74
C ILE A 42 0.03 12.86 10.71
N LEU A 43 0.54 11.65 10.52
CA LEU A 43 1.90 11.37 10.14
C LEU A 43 1.86 10.76 8.73
N CYS A 44 2.48 11.44 7.77
CA CYS A 44 2.55 11.02 6.38
C CYS A 44 3.97 10.55 6.05
N MET A 45 4.09 9.35 5.50
CA MET A 45 5.32 8.88 4.87
C MET A 45 5.35 9.35 3.42
N GLN A 46 6.23 10.28 3.10
CA GLN A 46 6.51 10.65 1.72
C GLN A 46 7.60 9.74 1.17
N GLY A 47 7.21 8.55 0.80
CA GLY A 47 8.06 7.44 0.37
C GLY A 47 7.70 6.14 1.08
N ARG A 48 8.12 5.03 0.50
CA ARG A 48 7.84 3.66 0.97
C ARG A 48 9.10 2.83 0.83
N PHE A 49 9.19 1.74 1.58
CA PHE A 49 10.26 0.75 1.50
C PHE A 49 9.76 -0.47 0.75
N HIS A 50 10.35 -0.77 -0.40
CA HIS A 50 10.00 -1.97 -1.15
C HIS A 50 11.04 -3.05 -0.91
N LEU A 51 10.61 -4.31 -0.86
CA LEU A 51 11.55 -5.41 -0.64
C LEU A 51 12.51 -5.60 -1.81
N TYR A 52 12.12 -5.20 -3.03
CA TYR A 52 13.03 -5.23 -4.17
C TYR A 52 14.20 -4.23 -4.06
N GLU A 53 14.15 -3.26 -3.14
CA GLU A 53 15.27 -2.38 -2.81
C GLU A 53 16.37 -3.08 -1.98
N GLY A 54 16.16 -4.35 -1.60
CA GLY A 54 17.06 -5.13 -0.77
C GLY A 54 16.76 -5.08 0.73
N HIS A 55 15.67 -4.42 1.12
CA HIS A 55 15.22 -4.41 2.51
C HIS A 55 14.76 -5.79 2.96
N LYS A 56 15.11 -6.15 4.20
CA LYS A 56 14.51 -7.32 4.84
C LYS A 56 13.04 -7.03 5.21
N PRO A 57 12.13 -8.00 5.10
CA PRO A 57 10.71 -7.79 5.43
C PRO A 57 10.47 -7.22 6.83
N GLN A 58 11.34 -7.57 7.80
CA GLN A 58 11.27 -7.12 9.19
C GLN A 58 11.46 -5.60 9.35
N VAL A 59 12.09 -4.94 8.38
CA VAL A 59 12.26 -3.47 8.38
C VAL A 59 10.88 -2.79 8.40
N ILE A 60 9.93 -3.28 7.61
CA ILE A 60 8.56 -2.74 7.57
C ILE A 60 7.85 -2.94 8.92
N ASN A 61 8.05 -4.12 9.52
CA ASN A 61 7.51 -4.40 10.86
C ASN A 61 8.06 -3.41 11.91
N THR A 62 9.35 -3.08 11.84
CA THR A 62 9.97 -2.10 12.75
C THR A 62 9.32 -0.72 12.62
N VAL A 63 9.08 -0.26 11.40
CA VAL A 63 8.44 1.04 11.14
C VAL A 63 7.01 1.07 11.69
N ILE A 64 6.21 0.04 11.43
CA ILE A 64 4.81 -0.03 11.91
C ILE A 64 4.76 -0.13 13.45
N LYS A 65 5.69 -0.87 14.07
CA LYS A 65 5.83 -0.90 15.54
C LYS A 65 6.18 0.46 16.12
N ALA A 66 7.06 1.23 15.47
CA ALA A 66 7.36 2.59 15.87
C ALA A 66 6.10 3.47 15.84
N PHE A 67 5.27 3.35 14.81
CA PHE A 67 3.99 4.06 14.73
C PHE A 67 3.02 3.64 15.84
N GLN A 68 2.96 2.36 16.17
CA GLN A 68 2.15 1.87 17.29
C GLN A 68 2.62 2.49 18.62
N LEU A 69 3.94 2.57 18.85
CA LEU A 69 4.52 3.20 20.06
C LEU A 69 4.23 4.71 20.13
N LEU A 70 4.11 5.40 18.99
CA LEU A 70 3.65 6.78 18.89
C LEU A 70 2.14 6.94 19.12
N GLY A 71 1.41 5.85 19.35
CA GLY A 71 -0.03 5.88 19.60
C GLY A 71 -0.89 5.93 18.34
N ILE A 72 -0.32 5.70 17.15
CA ILE A 72 -1.05 5.66 15.89
C ILE A 72 -1.87 4.37 15.86
N LYS A 73 -3.19 4.51 15.66
CA LYS A 73 -4.15 3.40 15.66
C LYS A 73 -4.77 3.15 14.29
N ASN A 74 -4.52 4.02 13.35
CA ASN A 74 -5.18 4.06 12.05
C ASN A 74 -4.13 4.19 10.96
N LEU A 75 -4.22 3.35 9.94
CA LEU A 75 -3.31 3.36 8.80
C LEU A 75 -4.10 3.49 7.49
N ILE A 76 -3.75 4.48 6.69
CA ILE A 76 -4.21 4.58 5.32
C ILE A 76 -3.02 4.28 4.42
N VAL A 77 -3.14 3.29 3.56
CA VAL A 77 -2.10 2.94 2.59
C VAL A 77 -2.61 3.16 1.17
N THR A 78 -1.79 3.80 0.36
CA THR A 78 -2.07 4.02 -1.06
C THR A 78 -0.97 3.41 -1.90
N ASN A 79 -1.28 3.00 -3.13
CA ASN A 79 -0.31 2.47 -4.08
C ASN A 79 -0.74 2.72 -5.52
N ALA A 80 0.21 2.62 -6.45
CA ALA A 80 -0.05 2.39 -7.85
C ALA A 80 -0.13 0.88 -8.09
N ALA A 81 -1.06 0.41 -8.93
CA ALA A 81 -1.26 -1.00 -9.23
C ALA A 81 -1.62 -1.23 -10.69
N GLY A 82 -1.18 -2.37 -11.23
CA GLY A 82 -1.65 -2.89 -12.51
C GLY A 82 -3.01 -3.57 -12.36
N SER A 83 -3.96 -3.27 -13.26
CA SER A 83 -5.25 -3.94 -13.28
C SER A 83 -5.15 -5.38 -13.76
N LEU A 84 -5.82 -6.28 -13.07
CA LEU A 84 -6.08 -7.66 -13.46
C LEU A 84 -7.54 -7.88 -13.85
N ASN A 85 -8.38 -6.85 -13.66
CA ASN A 85 -9.81 -6.87 -13.98
C ASN A 85 -10.08 -5.92 -15.15
N PRO A 86 -10.65 -6.41 -16.28
CA PRO A 86 -10.93 -5.57 -17.45
C PRO A 86 -11.85 -4.38 -17.18
N GLU A 87 -12.66 -4.45 -16.11
CA GLU A 87 -13.57 -3.38 -15.71
C GLU A 87 -12.88 -2.26 -14.92
N PHE A 88 -11.66 -2.50 -14.42
CA PHE A 88 -10.90 -1.52 -13.64
C PHE A 88 -9.92 -0.80 -14.57
N ALA A 89 -10.41 0.22 -15.26
CA ALA A 89 -9.60 0.95 -16.24
C ALA A 89 -8.47 1.76 -15.58
N PRO A 90 -7.35 1.98 -16.31
CA PRO A 90 -6.32 2.93 -15.89
C PRO A 90 -6.92 4.31 -15.56
N GLY A 91 -6.44 4.94 -14.49
CA GLY A 91 -6.98 6.16 -13.90
C GLY A 91 -8.09 5.93 -12.88
N SER A 92 -8.60 4.71 -12.72
CA SER A 92 -9.63 4.42 -11.72
C SER A 92 -9.03 4.15 -10.33
N LEU A 93 -9.88 4.31 -9.31
CA LEU A 93 -9.56 3.94 -7.93
C LEU A 93 -10.13 2.57 -7.60
N MET A 94 -9.37 1.79 -6.83
CA MET A 94 -9.81 0.52 -6.26
C MET A 94 -9.60 0.51 -4.75
N LEU A 95 -10.69 0.36 -4.02
CA LEU A 95 -10.67 0.08 -2.58
C LEU A 95 -10.24 -1.38 -2.36
N ILE A 96 -9.19 -1.59 -1.59
CA ILE A 96 -8.69 -2.94 -1.32
C ILE A 96 -9.56 -3.57 -0.23
N LYS A 97 -10.23 -4.68 -0.57
CA LYS A 97 -11.05 -5.43 0.39
C LYS A 97 -10.32 -6.62 1.02
N ASP A 98 -9.34 -7.15 0.31
CA ASP A 98 -8.53 -8.30 0.71
C ASP A 98 -7.25 -8.36 -0.11
N HIS A 99 -6.31 -9.23 0.25
CA HIS A 99 -5.09 -9.40 -0.51
C HIS A 99 -4.65 -10.85 -0.65
N ILE A 100 -3.84 -11.10 -1.69
CA ILE A 100 -3.07 -12.32 -1.86
C ILE A 100 -1.59 -11.97 -1.68
N ASN A 101 -0.94 -12.55 -0.69
CA ASN A 101 0.51 -12.45 -0.54
C ASN A 101 1.20 -13.49 -1.42
N PHE A 102 1.66 -13.07 -2.58
CA PHE A 102 2.37 -13.92 -3.55
C PHE A 102 3.89 -13.66 -3.57
N SER A 103 4.41 -12.94 -2.59
CA SER A 103 5.83 -12.54 -2.52
C SER A 103 6.79 -13.64 -2.06
N GLY A 104 6.27 -14.76 -1.53
CA GLY A 104 7.09 -15.82 -0.93
C GLY A 104 7.69 -15.47 0.44
N THR A 105 7.29 -14.35 1.04
CA THR A 105 7.79 -13.90 2.35
C THR A 105 6.69 -13.29 3.22
N ASN A 106 7.03 -13.01 4.49
CA ASN A 106 6.11 -12.37 5.43
C ASN A 106 6.93 -11.54 6.45
N PRO A 107 6.56 -10.30 6.73
CA PRO A 107 7.29 -9.42 7.64
C PRO A 107 7.29 -9.88 9.11
N LEU A 108 6.40 -10.81 9.47
CA LEU A 108 6.30 -11.37 10.83
C LEU A 108 7.11 -12.67 11.02
N ILE A 109 7.87 -13.11 10.00
CA ILE A 109 8.76 -14.27 10.13
C ILE A 109 9.85 -13.94 11.16
N GLY A 110 10.02 -14.82 12.15
CA GLY A 110 10.98 -14.69 13.22
C GLY A 110 10.32 -14.76 14.62
N PRO A 111 11.06 -14.45 15.70
CA PRO A 111 10.50 -14.38 17.05
C PRO A 111 9.38 -13.34 17.18
N ASN A 112 8.30 -13.70 17.85
CA ASN A 112 7.24 -12.73 18.19
C ASN A 112 7.60 -11.95 19.44
N ASP A 113 7.11 -10.70 19.51
CA ASP A 113 7.11 -9.89 20.71
C ASP A 113 5.66 -9.53 21.04
N ASP A 114 5.10 -10.23 22.03
CA ASP A 114 3.69 -10.15 22.39
C ASP A 114 3.24 -8.76 22.85
N ARG A 115 4.19 -7.85 23.13
CA ARG A 115 3.88 -6.43 23.41
C ARG A 115 3.27 -5.71 22.22
N TYR A 116 3.56 -6.17 21.01
CA TYR A 116 3.10 -5.53 19.76
C TYR A 116 1.92 -6.25 19.12
N GLY A 117 1.72 -7.52 19.43
CA GLY A 117 0.60 -8.29 18.90
C GLY A 117 0.79 -9.80 19.07
N PRO A 118 -0.24 -10.60 18.78
CA PRO A 118 -0.21 -12.04 18.95
C PRO A 118 0.71 -12.73 17.94
N ARG A 119 1.25 -13.90 18.30
CA ARG A 119 2.08 -14.72 17.38
C ARG A 119 1.37 -15.06 16.08
N PHE A 120 0.05 -15.26 16.12
CA PHE A 120 -0.80 -15.62 14.98
C PHE A 120 -1.94 -14.62 14.84
N PRO A 121 -1.70 -13.46 14.19
CA PRO A 121 -2.73 -12.46 13.98
C PRO A 121 -3.77 -12.93 12.96
N GLY A 122 -5.05 -12.61 13.21
CA GLY A 122 -6.12 -12.82 12.23
C GLY A 122 -6.02 -11.83 11.08
N MET A 123 -6.24 -12.30 9.84
CA MET A 123 -6.22 -11.45 8.63
C MET A 123 -7.63 -11.23 8.04
N ALA A 124 -8.67 -11.81 8.62
CA ALA A 124 -10.03 -11.73 8.05
C ALA A 124 -10.58 -10.31 7.93
N ASP A 125 -10.15 -9.39 8.80
CA ASP A 125 -10.51 -7.96 8.77
C ASP A 125 -9.25 -7.08 8.67
N ALA A 126 -8.24 -7.55 7.93
CA ALA A 126 -6.99 -6.80 7.72
C ALA A 126 -7.23 -5.43 7.03
N TYR A 127 -8.30 -5.33 6.26
CA TYR A 127 -8.83 -4.08 5.72
C TYR A 127 -10.18 -3.80 6.38
N THR A 128 -10.23 -2.83 7.26
CA THR A 128 -11.35 -2.58 8.17
C THR A 128 -12.69 -2.39 7.45
N ALA A 129 -13.61 -3.34 7.65
CA ALA A 129 -14.88 -3.40 6.92
C ALA A 129 -15.74 -2.15 7.13
N GLU A 130 -15.82 -1.64 8.36
CA GLU A 130 -16.53 -0.40 8.71
C GLU A 130 -16.03 0.79 7.85
N TRP A 131 -14.71 0.92 7.68
CA TRP A 131 -14.12 2.01 6.90
C TRP A 131 -14.36 1.86 5.41
N ARG A 132 -14.26 0.63 4.90
CA ARG A 132 -14.59 0.34 3.49
C ARG A 132 -16.03 0.72 3.17
N HIS A 133 -16.97 0.37 4.06
CA HIS A 133 -18.38 0.77 3.89
C HIS A 133 -18.53 2.29 3.86
N LYS A 134 -17.94 2.98 4.83
CA LYS A 134 -18.00 4.44 4.92
C LYS A 134 -17.41 5.14 3.70
N ILE A 135 -16.28 4.67 3.19
CA ILE A 135 -15.63 5.25 2.00
C ILE A 135 -16.50 5.04 0.76
N LYS A 136 -17.16 3.89 0.60
CA LYS A 136 -18.10 3.66 -0.51
C LYS A 136 -19.28 4.60 -0.47
N GLU A 137 -19.86 4.85 0.71
CA GLU A 137 -20.93 5.85 0.89
C GLU A 137 -20.45 7.26 0.48
N LEU A 138 -19.30 7.69 1.01
CA LEU A 138 -18.72 9.00 0.70
C LEU A 138 -18.37 9.17 -0.78
N ALA A 139 -17.88 8.11 -1.42
CA ALA A 139 -17.59 8.12 -2.85
C ALA A 139 -18.89 8.28 -3.68
N ALA A 140 -19.94 7.55 -3.30
CA ALA A 140 -21.24 7.65 -3.95
C ALA A 140 -21.85 9.05 -3.80
N GLU A 141 -21.83 9.63 -2.58
CA GLU A 141 -22.32 10.98 -2.30
C GLU A 141 -21.59 12.05 -3.14
N ARG A 142 -20.32 11.82 -3.47
CA ARG A 142 -19.48 12.75 -4.24
C ARG A 142 -19.38 12.42 -5.73
N ASN A 143 -20.08 11.40 -6.18
CA ASN A 143 -20.01 10.88 -7.55
C ASN A 143 -18.57 10.50 -7.97
N ILE A 144 -17.80 9.96 -7.03
CA ILE A 144 -16.43 9.45 -7.29
C ILE A 144 -16.55 7.96 -7.63
N PRO A 145 -16.20 7.53 -8.85
CA PRO A 145 -16.15 6.12 -9.21
C PRO A 145 -15.13 5.38 -8.33
N LEU A 146 -15.56 4.35 -7.63
CA LEU A 146 -14.71 3.57 -6.73
C LEU A 146 -14.99 2.08 -6.92
N ASN A 147 -14.01 1.37 -7.43
CA ASN A 147 -14.03 -0.08 -7.52
C ASN A 147 -13.70 -0.70 -6.13
N GLU A 148 -14.01 -1.97 -5.94
CA GLU A 148 -13.58 -2.72 -4.76
C GLU A 148 -13.06 -4.08 -5.20
N GLY A 149 -11.83 -4.45 -4.77
CA GLY A 149 -11.19 -5.64 -5.28
C GLY A 149 -10.12 -6.23 -4.36
N VAL A 150 -9.56 -7.36 -4.81
CA VAL A 150 -8.47 -8.08 -4.17
C VAL A 150 -7.14 -7.64 -4.78
N TYR A 151 -6.20 -7.23 -3.93
CA TYR A 151 -4.85 -6.83 -4.33
C TYR A 151 -3.88 -8.01 -4.19
N LEU A 152 -3.10 -8.31 -5.22
CA LEU A 152 -2.04 -9.30 -5.16
C LEU A 152 -0.69 -8.60 -5.00
N TRP A 153 0.09 -9.03 -4.02
CA TRP A 153 1.45 -8.57 -3.82
C TRP A 153 2.45 -9.52 -4.46
N ALA A 154 3.08 -9.08 -5.54
CA ALA A 154 4.26 -9.68 -6.15
C ALA A 154 5.53 -8.95 -5.65
N LEU A 155 6.64 -9.67 -5.52
CA LEU A 155 7.88 -9.09 -4.97
C LEU A 155 8.48 -8.02 -5.89
N GLY A 156 8.43 -8.20 -7.21
CA GLY A 156 9.20 -7.40 -8.17
C GLY A 156 10.69 -7.74 -8.14
N PRO A 157 11.57 -6.91 -8.73
CA PRO A 157 11.31 -5.64 -9.41
C PRO A 157 10.80 -5.80 -10.85
N CYS A 158 10.78 -7.02 -11.40
CA CYS A 158 10.28 -7.25 -12.75
C CYS A 158 8.75 -7.17 -12.77
N PHE A 159 8.19 -6.59 -13.84
CA PHE A 159 6.78 -6.72 -14.12
C PHE A 159 6.43 -8.16 -14.46
N GLU A 160 5.17 -8.49 -14.26
CA GLU A 160 4.62 -9.80 -14.47
C GLU A 160 4.59 -10.17 -15.97
N THR A 161 4.83 -11.44 -16.26
CA THR A 161 4.60 -12.01 -17.58
C THR A 161 3.11 -12.17 -17.84
N ALA A 162 2.70 -12.30 -19.12
CA ALA A 162 1.31 -12.56 -19.46
C ALA A 162 0.77 -13.87 -18.86
N ALA A 163 1.63 -14.87 -18.63
CA ALA A 163 1.26 -16.12 -17.98
C ALA A 163 0.99 -15.93 -16.48
N GLU A 164 1.83 -15.14 -15.79
CA GLU A 164 1.63 -14.75 -14.38
C GLU A 164 0.34 -13.94 -14.22
N ILE A 165 0.09 -12.96 -15.08
CA ILE A 165 -1.17 -12.18 -15.07
C ILE A 165 -2.39 -13.10 -15.20
N LYS A 166 -2.35 -14.05 -16.13
CA LYS A 166 -3.43 -15.04 -16.29
C LYS A 166 -3.61 -15.88 -15.01
N MET A 167 -2.53 -16.34 -14.43
CA MET A 167 -2.55 -17.09 -13.16
C MET A 167 -3.13 -16.25 -12.02
N PHE A 168 -2.69 -15.00 -11.84
CA PHE A 168 -3.17 -14.13 -10.77
C PHE A 168 -4.67 -13.84 -10.87
N ARG A 169 -5.18 -13.67 -12.08
CA ARG A 169 -6.62 -13.55 -12.32
C ARG A 169 -7.38 -14.81 -11.92
N LEU A 170 -6.85 -16.00 -12.24
CA LEU A 170 -7.45 -17.26 -11.82
C LEU A 170 -7.46 -17.47 -10.31
N LEU A 171 -6.48 -16.89 -9.58
CA LEU A 171 -6.45 -16.87 -8.13
C LEU A 171 -7.47 -15.88 -7.51
N GLY A 172 -8.16 -15.10 -8.33
CA GLY A 172 -9.21 -14.18 -7.87
C GLY A 172 -8.73 -12.78 -7.51
N SER A 173 -7.55 -12.36 -7.98
CA SER A 173 -7.08 -10.99 -7.76
C SER A 173 -7.54 -10.03 -8.86
N ASP A 174 -7.78 -8.77 -8.47
CA ASP A 174 -8.27 -7.69 -9.33
C ASP A 174 -7.18 -6.67 -9.68
N ALA A 175 -6.13 -6.59 -8.87
CA ALA A 175 -4.98 -5.72 -9.11
C ALA A 175 -3.69 -6.37 -8.60
N VAL A 176 -2.56 -5.97 -9.16
CA VAL A 176 -1.22 -6.43 -8.76
C VAL A 176 -0.28 -5.26 -8.52
N GLY A 177 0.58 -5.40 -7.53
CA GLY A 177 1.65 -4.45 -7.26
C GLY A 177 2.71 -5.03 -6.32
N MET A 178 3.71 -4.21 -6.00
CA MET A 178 4.94 -4.65 -5.34
C MET A 178 5.08 -4.12 -3.90
N SER A 179 3.98 -3.74 -3.25
CA SER A 179 3.99 -3.05 -1.95
C SER A 179 2.75 -3.37 -1.11
N THR A 180 2.52 -2.56 -0.06
CA THR A 180 1.25 -2.43 0.68
C THR A 180 0.93 -3.60 1.60
N VAL A 181 0.98 -4.83 1.13
CA VAL A 181 0.62 -6.02 1.93
C VAL A 181 1.51 -6.19 3.15
N PRO A 182 2.83 -5.99 3.10
CA PRO A 182 3.65 -6.10 4.30
C PRO A 182 3.29 -5.06 5.38
N GLU A 183 2.96 -3.82 5.00
CA GLU A 183 2.49 -2.80 5.94
C GLU A 183 1.14 -3.19 6.56
N VAL A 184 0.21 -3.71 5.74
CA VAL A 184 -1.10 -4.17 6.21
C VAL A 184 -0.99 -5.36 7.17
N ILE A 185 -0.12 -6.33 6.87
CA ILE A 185 0.14 -7.47 7.77
C ILE A 185 0.66 -6.97 9.12
N CYS A 186 1.64 -6.05 9.12
CA CYS A 186 2.21 -5.50 10.35
C CYS A 186 1.19 -4.65 11.11
N ALA A 187 0.36 -3.86 10.43
CA ALA A 187 -0.67 -3.04 11.03
C ALA A 187 -1.77 -3.91 11.68
N ALA A 188 -2.22 -4.96 10.99
CA ALA A 188 -3.18 -5.90 11.55
C ALA A 188 -2.60 -6.64 12.78
N HIS A 189 -1.32 -7.05 12.73
CA HIS A 189 -0.61 -7.60 13.89
C HIS A 189 -0.62 -6.64 15.08
N SER A 190 -0.44 -5.34 14.82
CA SER A 190 -0.41 -4.27 15.82
C SER A 190 -1.80 -3.77 16.24
N GLY A 191 -2.89 -4.39 15.75
CA GLY A 191 -4.27 -4.00 16.07
C GLY A 191 -4.72 -2.66 15.49
N MET A 192 -4.05 -2.17 14.45
CA MET A 192 -4.46 -0.93 13.77
C MET A 192 -5.64 -1.19 12.83
N LYS A 193 -6.51 -0.18 12.69
CA LYS A 193 -7.50 -0.14 11.60
C LYS A 193 -6.80 0.27 10.30
N VAL A 194 -7.13 -0.41 9.20
CA VAL A 194 -6.48 -0.18 7.91
C VAL A 194 -7.49 0.12 6.81
N LEU A 195 -7.16 1.11 5.99
CA LEU A 195 -7.80 1.39 4.71
C LEU A 195 -6.75 1.32 3.60
N GLY A 196 -7.00 0.55 2.56
CA GLY A 196 -6.11 0.44 1.40
C GLY A 196 -6.80 0.95 0.14
N ILE A 197 -6.11 1.81 -0.62
CA ILE A 197 -6.60 2.34 -1.90
C ILE A 197 -5.50 2.19 -2.95
N SER A 198 -5.84 1.56 -4.07
CA SER A 198 -4.98 1.49 -5.25
C SER A 198 -5.43 2.49 -6.31
N VAL A 199 -4.48 3.18 -6.92
CA VAL A 199 -4.67 3.88 -8.19
C VAL A 199 -4.28 2.91 -9.30
N ILE A 200 -5.21 2.60 -10.17
CA ILE A 200 -4.94 1.74 -11.33
C ILE A 200 -4.20 2.56 -12.37
N THR A 201 -2.95 2.18 -12.66
CA THR A 201 -2.08 2.94 -13.58
C THR A 201 -2.05 2.34 -14.99
N ASN A 202 -2.27 1.04 -15.11
CA ASN A 202 -2.18 0.28 -16.35
C ASN A 202 -2.96 -1.02 -16.26
N TYR A 203 -3.21 -1.66 -17.39
CA TYR A 203 -3.61 -3.06 -17.41
C TYR A 203 -2.39 -3.97 -17.29
N GLY A 204 -2.55 -5.12 -16.65
CA GLY A 204 -1.52 -6.16 -16.57
C GLY A 204 -1.07 -6.65 -17.95
N THR A 205 0.15 -7.15 -18.02
CA THR A 205 0.76 -7.64 -19.27
C THR A 205 -0.15 -8.65 -20.00
N GLY A 206 -0.38 -8.44 -21.28
CA GLY A 206 -1.22 -9.30 -22.12
C GLY A 206 -2.73 -9.13 -21.97
N MET A 207 -3.20 -8.16 -21.17
CA MET A 207 -4.63 -7.85 -21.06
C MET A 207 -5.12 -6.92 -22.18
N ASN A 208 -4.22 -6.12 -22.74
CA ASN A 208 -4.51 -5.28 -23.92
C ASN A 208 -3.67 -5.75 -25.11
N PRO A 209 -4.16 -5.59 -26.35
CA PRO A 209 -3.38 -5.94 -27.55
C PRO A 209 -2.19 -4.99 -27.81
N VAL A 210 -2.02 -3.91 -27.03
CA VAL A 210 -0.95 -2.93 -27.19
C VAL A 210 0.26 -3.30 -26.34
N SER A 211 1.43 -3.37 -26.96
CA SER A 211 2.73 -3.59 -26.31
C SER A 211 3.08 -2.41 -25.40
N TYR A 212 3.29 -2.70 -24.12
CA TYR A 212 3.64 -1.68 -23.10
C TYR A 212 5.15 -1.54 -22.98
N THR A 213 5.77 -0.76 -23.84
CA THR A 213 7.21 -0.48 -23.72
C THR A 213 7.58 0.65 -22.78
N HIS A 214 6.60 1.38 -22.22
CA HIS A 214 6.85 2.62 -21.44
C HIS A 214 5.94 2.81 -20.21
N LEU A 215 5.47 1.75 -19.57
CA LEU A 215 4.68 1.94 -18.34
C LEU A 215 5.58 2.13 -17.14
N ARG A 216 5.48 3.28 -16.52
CA ARG A 216 6.11 3.59 -15.23
C ARG A 216 5.14 3.20 -14.12
N ALA A 217 5.21 1.96 -13.63
CA ALA A 217 4.33 1.44 -12.58
C ALA A 217 4.55 2.07 -11.19
N HIS A 218 5.48 3.01 -11.08
CA HIS A 218 5.84 3.67 -9.83
C HIS A 218 5.72 5.19 -9.90
N GLU A 219 5.05 5.73 -10.91
CA GLU A 219 4.74 7.16 -10.91
C GLU A 219 3.63 7.40 -9.89
N THR A 220 3.96 8.22 -8.91
CA THR A 220 3.00 8.78 -7.97
C THR A 220 2.01 9.68 -8.72
N PRO A 221 0.80 9.97 -8.17
CA PRO A 221 -0.19 10.88 -8.78
C PRO A 221 0.33 12.29 -9.13
N GLU A 222 1.59 12.58 -8.84
CA GLU A 222 2.26 13.85 -9.18
C GLU A 222 2.47 14.05 -10.68
N HIS A 223 2.18 13.03 -11.50
CA HIS A 223 2.37 13.06 -12.96
C HIS A 223 1.09 12.76 -13.76
N LEU A 224 -0.09 12.79 -13.09
CA LEU A 224 -1.40 12.72 -13.76
C LEU A 224 -2.08 14.09 -13.78
#